data_b2ea06d7ca653711b44be199872d891d
#
_entry.id   b2ea06d7ca653711b44be199872d891d
#
_cell.length_a   1.000
_cell.length_b   1.000
_cell.length_c   1.000
_cell.angle_alpha   90.00
_cell.angle_beta   90.00
_cell.angle_gamma   90.00
#
_symmetry.space_group_name_H-M   'P 1'
#
loop_
_entity.id
_entity.type
_entity.pdbx_description
1 polymer ?
#
loop_
_entity_poly.entity_id
_entity_poly.type
_entity_poly.pdbx_seq_one_letter_code
_entity_poly.pdbx_strand_id
1 'polypeptide(L)'
;VTIKYNSAGVQQWVSRHPGSMASGQTPQIITDHLGNVFVTGVYTIKYNSDGVQQTLNSPSGFTGTDLAVDLAGNLYVAGIKYGSPSYKTTTIKYNTEGDSLWSRNVNSVSSIRPKIAFDNCLGYIYVSTTIYIDIINSVDYLTVKYNSLGDSLFSINYNPVEIPVNISVEMAVDEMANVYVTGYSSVDQLSDYDYTTVKYTPSSFFIHAVKKDGINKEIKDNQSTSDSTFIDCSLSNYTIADVEVVIDELIHTKDSNLEIYLLHSGTTENAETIIDTLVYRAGGTGQNFIGTIFSDSAAISINDGSAPFTGTFKPISSLSHLNGLSMEGNWVLKIYDGVSGNEGILKAWSINFGLSSQSVGIQEISGRVPGEFNLSQNYPNPFNPSTSIKFIIDSRQFVNLKVYDLLGREVATLVNEEKPAGSYKVEFDASNLSSGIYLYKLNSGLFTETKKMILLR
;
A
#
# COMPACT_ATOMS: atom_id res chain seq x y z
N VAL A 1 33.53 -7.33 3.08
CA VAL A 1 33.51 -8.74 3.51
C VAL A 1 32.12 -9.07 4.03
N THR A 2 31.55 -10.18 3.54
CA THR A 2 30.29 -10.75 4.03
C THR A 2 30.59 -12.10 4.67
N ILE A 3 30.06 -12.36 5.86
CA ILE A 3 30.34 -13.57 6.63
C ILE A 3 29.00 -14.17 7.08
N LYS A 4 28.85 -15.47 6.93
CA LYS A 4 27.71 -16.24 7.44
C LYS A 4 28.13 -17.07 8.65
N TYR A 5 27.35 -16.99 9.71
CA TYR A 5 27.45 -17.85 10.88
C TYR A 5 26.18 -18.69 11.00
N ASN A 6 26.28 -19.91 11.53
CA ASN A 6 25.10 -20.67 11.92
C ASN A 6 24.59 -20.20 13.29
N SER A 7 23.47 -20.79 13.78
CA SER A 7 22.87 -20.46 15.08
C SER A 7 23.78 -20.78 16.30
N ALA A 8 24.80 -21.63 16.14
CA ALA A 8 25.81 -21.93 17.15
C ALA A 8 27.02 -20.99 17.09
N GLY A 9 27.00 -19.94 16.23
CA GLY A 9 28.11 -19.00 16.05
C GLY A 9 29.28 -19.54 15.24
N VAL A 10 29.14 -20.70 14.58
CA VAL A 10 30.21 -21.27 13.74
C VAL A 10 30.17 -20.67 12.37
N GLN A 11 31.32 -20.12 11.92
CA GLN A 11 31.44 -19.53 10.58
C GLN A 11 31.20 -20.60 9.51
N GLN A 12 30.32 -20.32 8.57
CA GLN A 12 29.99 -21.20 7.46
C GLN A 12 30.78 -20.82 6.20
N TRP A 13 30.79 -19.54 5.86
CA TRP A 13 31.56 -19.03 4.75
C TRP A 13 31.96 -17.56 4.94
N VAL A 14 32.96 -17.14 4.19
CA VAL A 14 33.40 -15.73 4.04
C VAL A 14 33.52 -15.41 2.58
N SER A 15 32.87 -14.34 2.14
CA SER A 15 32.99 -13.82 0.79
C SER A 15 33.58 -12.40 0.79
N ARG A 16 34.52 -12.14 -0.10
CA ARG A 16 35.20 -10.86 -0.23
C ARG A 16 35.05 -10.35 -1.66
N HIS A 17 34.50 -9.15 -1.80
CA HIS A 17 34.49 -8.45 -3.08
C HIS A 17 35.56 -7.34 -3.04
N PRO A 18 36.51 -7.32 -4.01
CA PRO A 18 37.48 -6.25 -4.10
C PRO A 18 36.79 -4.97 -4.59
N GLY A 19 36.91 -3.89 -3.87
CA GLY A 19 36.35 -2.59 -4.19
C GLY A 19 36.64 -1.58 -3.07
N SER A 20 36.86 -0.32 -3.41
CA SER A 20 37.00 0.74 -2.43
C SER A 20 35.62 1.29 -2.08
N MET A 21 35.32 1.35 -0.77
CA MET A 21 34.19 2.09 -0.26
C MET A 21 34.66 3.48 0.14
N ALA A 22 33.92 4.51 -0.22
CA ALA A 22 34.19 5.84 0.29
C ALA A 22 34.02 5.88 1.82
N SER A 23 34.81 6.68 2.50
CA SER A 23 34.70 6.87 3.96
C SER A 23 33.26 7.29 4.33
N GLY A 24 32.70 6.65 5.34
CA GLY A 24 31.35 6.93 5.83
C GLY A 24 30.21 6.18 5.12
N GLN A 25 30.49 5.31 4.14
CA GLN A 25 29.48 4.44 3.56
C GLN A 25 29.32 3.16 4.40
N THR A 26 28.10 2.84 4.80
CA THR A 26 27.74 1.60 5.48
C THR A 26 26.97 0.71 4.50
N PRO A 27 27.50 -0.46 4.13
CA PRO A 27 26.72 -1.42 3.32
C PRO A 27 25.52 -1.91 4.10
N GLN A 28 24.45 -2.18 3.37
CA GLN A 28 23.26 -2.84 3.90
C GLN A 28 23.20 -4.28 3.42
N ILE A 29 22.54 -5.13 4.18
CA ILE A 29 22.43 -6.57 3.92
C ILE A 29 21.00 -7.05 4.21
N ILE A 30 20.47 -7.90 3.33
CA ILE A 30 19.19 -8.60 3.51
C ILE A 30 19.30 -10.02 2.99
N THR A 31 18.42 -10.90 3.43
CA THR A 31 18.31 -12.28 2.90
C THR A 31 16.89 -12.52 2.38
N ASP A 32 16.78 -13.34 1.34
CA ASP A 32 15.49 -13.89 0.91
C ASP A 32 15.14 -15.20 1.66
N HIS A 33 13.95 -15.72 1.43
CA HIS A 33 13.47 -16.96 2.03
C HIS A 33 14.23 -18.23 1.55
N LEU A 34 14.97 -18.14 0.44
CA LEU A 34 15.83 -19.21 -0.07
C LEU A 34 17.24 -19.17 0.54
N GLY A 35 17.52 -18.17 1.40
CA GLY A 35 18.81 -17.98 2.04
C GLY A 35 19.85 -17.33 1.15
N ASN A 36 19.48 -16.74 0.00
CA ASN A 36 20.35 -15.88 -0.74
C ASN A 36 20.61 -14.59 0.06
N VAL A 37 21.80 -14.03 -0.11
CA VAL A 37 22.26 -12.84 0.62
C VAL A 37 22.48 -11.71 -0.37
N PHE A 38 21.85 -10.58 -0.13
CA PHE A 38 22.02 -9.36 -0.94
C PHE A 38 22.73 -8.30 -0.11
N VAL A 39 23.72 -7.66 -0.71
CA VAL A 39 24.50 -6.59 -0.09
C VAL A 39 24.53 -5.42 -1.03
N THR A 40 24.26 -4.20 -0.53
CA THR A 40 24.37 -2.97 -1.33
C THR A 40 25.30 -1.94 -0.71
N GLY A 41 25.80 -1.06 -1.53
CA GLY A 41 26.68 0.05 -1.27
C GLY A 41 27.10 0.64 -2.63
N VAL A 42 28.40 0.75 -2.89
CA VAL A 42 28.93 1.09 -4.24
C VAL A 42 28.55 0.02 -5.24
N TYR A 43 28.48 -1.22 -4.78
CA TYR A 43 28.05 -2.38 -5.56
C TYR A 43 26.81 -2.98 -4.92
N THR A 44 25.94 -3.56 -5.74
CA THR A 44 24.86 -4.44 -5.29
C THR A 44 25.19 -5.87 -5.70
N ILE A 45 25.34 -6.75 -4.71
CA ILE A 45 25.87 -8.11 -4.90
C ILE A 45 24.86 -9.10 -4.36
N LYS A 46 24.59 -10.16 -5.12
CA LYS A 46 23.84 -11.34 -4.68
C LYS A 46 24.80 -12.51 -4.46
N TYR A 47 24.71 -13.14 -3.32
CA TYR A 47 25.34 -14.44 -3.02
C TYR A 47 24.24 -15.48 -2.83
N ASN A 48 24.49 -16.72 -3.26
CA ASN A 48 23.63 -17.83 -2.90
C ASN A 48 23.83 -18.22 -1.42
N SER A 49 23.07 -19.20 -0.95
CA SER A 49 23.14 -19.71 0.44
C SER A 49 24.54 -20.23 0.84
N ASP A 50 25.36 -20.61 -0.13
CA ASP A 50 26.73 -21.14 0.06
C ASP A 50 27.81 -20.05 -0.03
N GLY A 51 27.42 -18.78 -0.20
CA GLY A 51 28.31 -17.63 -0.30
C GLY A 51 28.98 -17.43 -1.64
N VAL A 52 28.51 -18.12 -2.68
CA VAL A 52 29.00 -17.96 -4.06
C VAL A 52 28.29 -16.75 -4.69
N GLN A 53 29.10 -15.80 -5.18
CA GLN A 53 28.58 -14.63 -5.87
C GLN A 53 27.82 -15.03 -7.14
N GLN A 54 26.57 -14.56 -7.26
CA GLN A 54 25.70 -14.81 -8.41
C GLN A 54 25.67 -13.60 -9.34
N THR A 55 25.45 -12.40 -8.79
CA THR A 55 25.35 -11.16 -9.56
C THR A 55 26.20 -10.05 -8.96
N LEU A 56 26.56 -9.08 -9.79
CA LEU A 56 27.23 -7.85 -9.39
C LEU A 56 26.69 -6.70 -10.23
N ASN A 57 26.04 -5.75 -9.59
CA ASN A 57 25.50 -4.55 -10.23
C ASN A 57 26.22 -3.31 -9.73
N SER A 58 26.62 -2.43 -10.63
CA SER A 58 27.28 -1.16 -10.32
C SER A 58 26.83 -0.08 -11.31
N PRO A 59 25.59 0.43 -11.16
CA PRO A 59 25.13 1.51 -12.04
C PRO A 59 25.99 2.77 -11.85
N SER A 60 26.36 3.39 -12.96
CA SER A 60 27.23 4.56 -12.93
C SER A 60 26.65 5.70 -12.07
N GLY A 61 27.47 6.22 -11.16
CA GLY A 61 27.08 7.31 -10.27
C GLY A 61 26.01 6.96 -9.25
N PHE A 62 25.78 5.69 -8.97
CA PHE A 62 24.78 5.23 -7.99
C PHE A 62 25.46 4.57 -6.78
N THR A 63 24.96 4.85 -5.60
CA THR A 63 25.32 4.16 -4.36
C THR A 63 24.06 3.72 -3.65
N GLY A 64 23.87 2.42 -3.49
CA GLY A 64 22.77 1.85 -2.74
C GLY A 64 22.92 2.12 -1.24
N THR A 65 21.82 2.46 -0.58
CA THR A 65 21.78 2.78 0.84
C THR A 65 20.87 1.90 1.65
N ASP A 66 19.93 1.22 0.96
CA ASP A 66 19.01 0.29 1.60
C ASP A 66 18.43 -0.72 0.59
N LEU A 67 17.88 -1.83 1.09
CA LEU A 67 17.44 -3.00 0.33
C LEU A 67 16.10 -3.52 0.82
N ALA A 68 15.29 -3.99 -0.12
CA ALA A 68 14.14 -4.84 0.15
C ALA A 68 14.08 -5.97 -0.87
N VAL A 69 13.49 -7.11 -0.52
CA VAL A 69 13.32 -8.28 -1.41
C VAL A 69 11.89 -8.76 -1.33
N ASP A 70 11.28 -9.08 -2.48
CA ASP A 70 9.94 -9.66 -2.51
C ASP A 70 9.97 -11.20 -2.41
N LEU A 71 8.79 -11.81 -2.25
CA LEU A 71 8.65 -13.26 -2.15
C LEU A 71 9.05 -14.01 -3.44
N ALA A 72 9.08 -13.32 -4.58
CA ALA A 72 9.57 -13.88 -5.83
C ALA A 72 11.10 -13.82 -5.96
N GLY A 73 11.78 -13.18 -4.98
CA GLY A 73 13.24 -13.00 -4.98
C GLY A 73 13.73 -11.82 -5.81
N ASN A 74 12.83 -10.92 -6.27
CA ASN A 74 13.25 -9.68 -6.90
C ASN A 74 13.80 -8.72 -5.84
N LEU A 75 14.88 -8.03 -6.17
CA LEU A 75 15.56 -7.10 -5.30
C LEU A 75 15.18 -5.66 -5.62
N TYR A 76 14.87 -4.90 -4.61
CA TYR A 76 14.66 -3.45 -4.69
C TYR A 76 15.77 -2.74 -3.94
N VAL A 77 16.40 -1.76 -4.57
CA VAL A 77 17.51 -1.00 -4.00
C VAL A 77 17.17 0.47 -4.02
N ALA A 78 17.11 1.10 -2.86
CA ALA A 78 17.10 2.55 -2.75
C ALA A 78 18.53 3.07 -2.57
N GLY A 79 18.82 4.20 -3.17
CA GLY A 79 20.16 4.77 -3.10
C GLY A 79 20.24 6.20 -3.64
N ILE A 80 21.44 6.73 -3.63
CA ILE A 80 21.75 8.07 -4.10
C ILE A 80 22.40 7.97 -5.47
N LYS A 81 21.82 8.65 -6.45
CA LYS A 81 22.41 8.85 -7.76
C LYS A 81 23.06 10.22 -7.81
N TYR A 82 24.37 10.23 -7.99
CA TYR A 82 25.15 11.44 -8.11
C TYR A 82 24.97 12.04 -9.51
N GLY A 83 24.67 13.34 -9.60
CA GLY A 83 24.46 14.04 -10.86
C GLY A 83 24.60 15.55 -10.69
N SER A 84 24.79 16.27 -11.80
CA SER A 84 24.75 17.71 -11.85
C SER A 84 23.44 18.15 -12.53
N PRO A 85 22.66 19.10 -11.99
CA PRO A 85 22.97 20.00 -10.86
C PRO A 85 22.52 19.44 -9.48
N SER A 86 21.84 18.30 -9.39
CA SER A 86 21.31 17.83 -8.10
C SER A 86 21.45 16.31 -7.93
N TYR A 87 21.48 15.89 -6.69
CA TYR A 87 21.39 14.49 -6.30
C TYR A 87 19.96 13.98 -6.46
N LYS A 88 19.85 12.66 -6.69
CA LYS A 88 18.54 12.00 -6.78
C LYS A 88 18.48 10.79 -5.88
N THR A 89 17.41 10.64 -5.15
CA THR A 89 17.02 9.34 -4.62
C THR A 89 16.58 8.47 -5.81
N THR A 90 17.25 7.37 -5.98
CA THR A 90 16.97 6.43 -7.08
C THR A 90 16.56 5.10 -6.49
N THR A 91 15.44 4.57 -6.94
CA THR A 91 14.97 3.21 -6.64
C THR A 91 15.11 2.35 -7.88
N ILE A 92 15.74 1.19 -7.74
CA ILE A 92 15.95 0.23 -8.84
C ILE A 92 15.38 -1.12 -8.43
N LYS A 93 14.58 -1.74 -9.30
CA LYS A 93 14.17 -3.14 -9.19
C LYS A 93 15.03 -4.02 -10.08
N TYR A 94 15.53 -5.12 -9.53
CA TYR A 94 16.22 -6.18 -10.25
C TYR A 94 15.42 -7.48 -10.17
N ASN A 95 15.47 -8.27 -11.25
CA ASN A 95 14.96 -9.64 -11.22
C ASN A 95 15.95 -10.60 -10.49
N THR A 96 15.60 -11.86 -10.41
CA THR A 96 16.41 -12.90 -9.76
C THR A 96 17.77 -13.12 -10.43
N GLU A 97 17.89 -12.82 -11.72
CA GLU A 97 19.10 -12.91 -12.53
C GLU A 97 20.00 -11.67 -12.40
N GLY A 98 19.49 -10.58 -11.76
CA GLY A 98 20.22 -9.33 -11.55
C GLY A 98 20.01 -8.29 -12.67
N ASP A 99 19.08 -8.52 -13.60
CA ASP A 99 18.74 -7.55 -14.62
C ASP A 99 17.85 -6.45 -14.03
N SER A 100 18.11 -5.21 -14.41
CA SER A 100 17.29 -4.07 -13.99
C SER A 100 15.97 -4.05 -14.76
N LEU A 101 14.87 -4.19 -14.02
CA LEU A 101 13.51 -4.16 -14.59
C LEU A 101 13.00 -2.73 -14.74
N TRP A 102 13.23 -1.89 -13.76
CA TRP A 102 12.91 -0.47 -13.80
C TRP A 102 13.76 0.35 -12.83
N SER A 103 13.80 1.66 -13.06
CA SER A 103 14.44 2.65 -12.20
C SER A 103 13.56 3.89 -12.08
N ARG A 104 13.43 4.43 -10.85
CA ARG A 104 12.67 5.65 -10.54
C ARG A 104 13.52 6.64 -9.78
N ASN A 105 13.33 7.92 -10.07
CA ASN A 105 14.12 8.99 -9.48
C ASN A 105 13.22 10.03 -8.82
N VAL A 106 13.66 10.51 -7.66
CA VAL A 106 13.09 11.66 -6.95
C VAL A 106 14.22 12.63 -6.64
N ASN A 107 14.00 13.93 -6.81
CA ASN A 107 14.99 14.93 -6.40
C ASN A 107 15.15 14.88 -4.88
N SER A 108 16.39 14.86 -4.38
CA SER A 108 16.68 14.73 -2.96
C SER A 108 17.87 15.58 -2.52
N VAL A 109 18.09 15.64 -1.21
CA VAL A 109 19.24 16.33 -0.61
C VAL A 109 20.45 15.40 -0.58
N SER A 110 21.63 15.94 -0.83
CA SER A 110 22.87 15.23 -1.14
C SER A 110 23.41 14.24 -0.10
N SER A 111 23.04 14.36 1.16
CA SER A 111 23.71 13.63 2.25
C SER A 111 22.83 12.61 2.96
N ILE A 112 21.55 12.52 2.60
CA ILE A 112 20.59 11.73 3.35
C ILE A 112 20.30 10.44 2.61
N ARG A 113 20.44 9.32 3.33
CA ARG A 113 20.32 7.97 2.80
C ARG A 113 18.86 7.59 2.71
N PRO A 114 18.28 7.38 1.50
CA PRO A 114 16.93 6.87 1.38
C PRO A 114 16.83 5.48 2.01
N LYS A 115 15.64 5.21 2.53
CA LYS A 115 15.23 3.93 3.08
C LYS A 115 14.13 3.32 2.23
N ILE A 116 14.09 1.99 2.21
CA ILE A 116 13.12 1.23 1.44
C ILE A 116 12.52 0.11 2.29
N ALA A 117 11.22 -0.09 2.15
CA ALA A 117 10.53 -1.24 2.72
C ALA A 117 9.60 -1.84 1.68
N PHE A 118 9.48 -3.16 1.69
CA PHE A 118 8.56 -3.91 0.86
C PHE A 118 7.41 -4.43 1.72
N ASP A 119 6.21 -4.19 1.28
CA ASP A 119 5.01 -4.76 1.87
C ASP A 119 4.77 -6.13 1.23
N ASN A 120 5.12 -7.18 1.94
CA ASN A 120 4.93 -8.56 1.48
C ASN A 120 3.47 -8.93 1.25
N CYS A 121 2.56 -8.21 1.88
CA CYS A 121 1.13 -8.44 1.84
C CYS A 121 0.51 -7.89 0.56
N LEU A 122 0.74 -6.62 0.31
CA LEU A 122 0.10 -5.88 -0.78
C LEU A 122 1.02 -5.69 -2.00
N GLY A 123 2.29 -6.16 -1.92
CA GLY A 123 3.25 -6.07 -3.02
C GLY A 123 3.71 -4.65 -3.33
N TYR A 124 3.57 -3.72 -2.38
CA TYR A 124 3.97 -2.33 -2.56
C TYR A 124 5.38 -2.05 -2.07
N ILE A 125 6.01 -1.11 -2.70
CA ILE A 125 7.33 -0.61 -2.33
C ILE A 125 7.16 0.80 -1.76
N TYR A 126 7.69 1.02 -0.56
CA TYR A 126 7.74 2.33 0.07
C TYR A 126 9.18 2.80 0.12
N VAL A 127 9.40 4.05 -0.25
CA VAL A 127 10.72 4.69 -0.20
C VAL A 127 10.59 5.99 0.58
N SER A 128 11.35 6.12 1.65
CA SER A 128 11.47 7.37 2.40
C SER A 128 12.79 8.05 2.08
N THR A 129 12.73 9.34 1.85
CA THR A 129 13.91 10.19 1.62
C THR A 129 13.67 11.58 2.18
N THR A 130 14.71 12.38 2.21
CA THR A 130 14.62 13.79 2.56
C THR A 130 14.77 14.63 1.31
N ILE A 131 13.86 15.58 1.13
CA ILE A 131 13.85 16.51 0.00
C ILE A 131 14.12 17.93 0.48
N TYR A 132 14.64 18.76 -0.41
CA TYR A 132 14.84 20.18 -0.18
C TYR A 132 13.66 20.97 -0.76
N ILE A 133 13.13 21.92 0.02
CA ILE A 133 12.04 22.80 -0.40
C ILE A 133 12.60 24.22 -0.54
N ASP A 134 12.82 24.63 -1.80
CA ASP A 134 13.48 25.90 -2.16
C ASP A 134 12.80 27.16 -1.63
N ILE A 135 11.46 27.14 -1.47
CA ILE A 135 10.67 28.35 -1.14
C ILE A 135 10.89 28.80 0.30
N ILE A 136 11.16 27.87 1.21
CA ILE A 136 11.27 28.14 2.66
C ILE A 136 12.59 27.68 3.27
N ASN A 137 13.53 27.24 2.42
CA ASN A 137 14.84 26.74 2.83
C ASN A 137 14.75 25.61 3.87
N SER A 138 13.73 24.75 3.76
CA SER A 138 13.46 23.61 4.64
C SER A 138 13.78 22.28 3.97
N VAL A 139 13.94 21.25 4.78
CA VAL A 139 14.08 19.87 4.34
C VAL A 139 13.00 19.02 4.99
N ASP A 140 12.29 18.20 4.19
CA ASP A 140 11.13 17.44 4.64
C ASP A 140 11.29 15.95 4.37
N TYR A 141 10.56 15.11 5.15
CA TYR A 141 10.41 13.70 4.78
C TYR A 141 9.51 13.59 3.55
N LEU A 142 9.99 12.92 2.54
CA LEU A 142 9.16 12.47 1.44
C LEU A 142 9.03 10.95 1.52
N THR A 143 7.79 10.45 1.57
CA THR A 143 7.49 9.02 1.44
C THR A 143 6.78 8.80 0.13
N VAL A 144 7.31 7.90 -0.71
CA VAL A 144 6.75 7.53 -2.00
C VAL A 144 6.35 6.06 -1.97
N LYS A 145 5.16 5.76 -2.48
CA LYS A 145 4.66 4.39 -2.68
C LYS A 145 4.68 4.05 -4.16
N TYR A 146 5.24 2.89 -4.49
CA TYR A 146 5.23 2.33 -5.84
C TYR A 146 4.50 0.99 -5.87
N ASN A 147 3.92 0.66 -7.02
CA ASN A 147 3.49 -0.70 -7.32
C ASN A 147 4.68 -1.56 -7.83
N SER A 148 4.44 -2.84 -8.08
CA SER A 148 5.45 -3.78 -8.57
C SER A 148 6.03 -3.42 -9.95
N LEU A 149 5.31 -2.61 -10.75
CA LEU A 149 5.74 -2.09 -12.05
C LEU A 149 6.54 -0.78 -11.94
N GLY A 150 6.67 -0.24 -10.73
CA GLY A 150 7.37 0.99 -10.45
C GLY A 150 6.54 2.26 -10.71
N ASP A 151 5.22 2.15 -10.90
CA ASP A 151 4.38 3.32 -11.00
C ASP A 151 4.20 3.94 -9.61
N SER A 152 4.37 5.24 -9.52
CA SER A 152 4.13 5.98 -8.28
C SER A 152 2.63 6.10 -8.03
N LEU A 153 2.17 5.52 -6.93
CA LEU A 153 0.76 5.55 -6.52
C LEU A 153 0.44 6.78 -5.70
N PHE A 154 1.35 7.18 -4.83
CA PHE A 154 1.30 8.46 -4.11
C PHE A 154 2.69 8.90 -3.64
N SER A 155 2.80 10.18 -3.30
CA SER A 155 3.91 10.73 -2.53
C SER A 155 3.38 11.68 -1.47
N ILE A 156 3.89 11.58 -0.25
CA ILE A 156 3.48 12.40 0.89
C ILE A 156 4.70 13.06 1.49
N ASN A 157 4.63 14.40 1.63
CA ASN A 157 5.59 15.16 2.40
C ASN A 157 5.10 15.27 3.84
N TYR A 158 5.98 14.95 4.78
CA TYR A 158 5.77 15.30 6.18
C TYR A 158 6.48 16.61 6.46
N ASN A 159 5.69 17.65 6.63
CA ASN A 159 6.12 18.96 7.07
C ASN A 159 5.15 19.45 8.16
N PRO A 160 5.45 19.20 9.44
CA PRO A 160 4.63 19.72 10.53
C PRO A 160 4.94 21.22 10.68
N VAL A 161 4.08 22.03 10.10
CA VAL A 161 4.00 23.49 10.23
C VAL A 161 5.32 24.18 10.61
N GLU A 162 6.01 24.76 9.63
CA GLU A 162 7.15 25.69 9.80
C GLU A 162 8.43 25.15 10.49
N ILE A 163 8.58 23.82 10.60
CA ILE A 163 9.80 23.21 11.10
C ILE A 163 10.82 23.12 9.95
N PRO A 164 11.96 23.83 10.03
CA PRO A 164 12.85 23.96 8.89
C PRO A 164 13.69 22.71 8.57
N VAL A 165 13.78 21.75 9.47
CA VAL A 165 14.60 20.55 9.26
C VAL A 165 13.87 19.28 9.71
N ASN A 166 13.51 18.44 8.76
CA ASN A 166 12.94 17.11 8.98
C ASN A 166 13.76 16.09 8.20
N ILE A 167 14.43 15.16 8.89
CA ILE A 167 15.32 14.18 8.27
C ILE A 167 14.86 12.77 8.59
N SER A 168 14.44 12.03 7.57
CA SER A 168 14.07 10.61 7.69
C SER A 168 15.33 9.74 7.84
N VAL A 169 15.31 8.80 8.77
CA VAL A 169 16.46 7.94 9.09
C VAL A 169 16.15 6.46 8.88
N GLU A 170 14.93 6.01 9.19
CA GLU A 170 14.55 4.61 9.10
C GLU A 170 13.07 4.48 8.73
N MET A 171 12.71 3.34 8.14
CA MET A 171 11.31 3.00 7.90
C MET A 171 11.04 1.51 8.11
N ALA A 172 9.78 1.21 8.44
CA ALA A 172 9.28 -0.15 8.56
C ALA A 172 7.84 -0.22 8.06
N VAL A 173 7.44 -1.41 7.63
CA VAL A 173 6.04 -1.74 7.29
C VAL A 173 5.62 -2.88 8.19
N ASP A 174 4.47 -2.75 8.84
CA ASP A 174 3.92 -3.82 9.67
C ASP A 174 3.01 -4.76 8.84
N GLU A 175 2.58 -5.85 9.46
CA GLU A 175 1.68 -6.85 8.84
C GLU A 175 0.32 -6.29 8.45
N MET A 176 -0.04 -5.10 8.95
CA MET A 176 -1.26 -4.37 8.56
C MET A 176 -1.01 -3.34 7.45
N ALA A 177 0.12 -3.42 6.78
CA ALA A 177 0.56 -2.48 5.77
C ALA A 177 0.66 -1.02 6.26
N ASN A 178 0.73 -0.78 7.59
CA ASN A 178 1.07 0.53 8.08
C ASN A 178 2.54 0.80 7.84
N VAL A 179 2.83 1.98 7.35
CA VAL A 179 4.20 2.45 7.11
C VAL A 179 4.60 3.38 8.24
N TYR A 180 5.70 3.06 8.88
CA TYR A 180 6.32 3.90 9.91
C TYR A 180 7.59 4.50 9.35
N VAL A 181 7.71 5.82 9.40
CA VAL A 181 8.93 6.54 9.04
C VAL A 181 9.39 7.29 10.28
N THR A 182 10.61 7.04 10.68
CA THR A 182 11.20 7.71 11.84
C THR A 182 12.45 8.51 11.44
N GLY A 183 12.72 9.52 12.22
CA GLY A 183 13.88 10.37 12.02
C GLY A 183 13.95 11.44 13.09
N TYR A 184 14.42 12.62 12.73
CA TYR A 184 14.50 13.74 13.65
C TYR A 184 14.06 15.04 12.97
N SER A 185 13.53 15.93 13.78
CA SER A 185 13.03 17.25 13.41
C SER A 185 13.67 18.33 14.29
N SER A 186 13.91 19.53 13.75
CA SER A 186 14.39 20.67 14.52
C SER A 186 13.68 21.95 14.11
N VAL A 187 13.24 22.71 15.09
CA VAL A 187 12.51 23.99 14.91
C VAL A 187 13.46 25.14 14.58
N ASP A 188 14.71 25.11 15.04
CA ASP A 188 15.62 26.25 15.05
C ASP A 188 16.92 26.06 14.25
N GLN A 189 17.11 24.98 13.53
CA GLN A 189 18.31 24.62 12.77
C GLN A 189 19.61 24.44 13.59
N LEU A 190 19.63 24.65 14.89
CA LEU A 190 20.91 24.88 15.60
C LEU A 190 21.22 23.92 16.75
N SER A 191 20.25 23.31 17.44
CA SER A 191 20.62 22.50 18.63
C SER A 191 19.62 21.51 19.17
N ASP A 192 18.33 21.67 18.99
CA ASP A 192 17.32 20.76 19.57
C ASP A 192 16.69 19.91 18.50
N TYR A 193 17.12 18.64 18.41
CA TYR A 193 16.52 17.64 17.54
C TYR A 193 15.63 16.70 18.34
N ASP A 194 14.36 16.67 17.95
CA ASP A 194 13.39 15.75 18.49
C ASP A 194 13.25 14.52 17.61
N TYR A 195 13.08 13.35 18.23
CA TYR A 195 12.69 12.14 17.49
C TYR A 195 11.26 12.30 16.96
N THR A 196 11.09 12.08 15.67
CA THR A 196 9.79 12.14 15.03
C THR A 196 9.51 10.83 14.33
N THR A 197 8.38 10.21 14.67
CA THR A 197 7.89 9.02 13.98
C THR A 197 6.51 9.30 13.38
N VAL A 198 6.39 9.08 12.09
CA VAL A 198 5.14 9.26 11.33
C VAL A 198 4.61 7.88 10.98
N LYS A 199 3.34 7.63 11.29
CA LYS A 199 2.62 6.45 10.85
C LYS A 199 1.68 6.82 9.71
N TYR A 200 1.82 6.14 8.58
CA TYR A 200 0.86 6.17 7.49
C TYR A 200 0.03 4.89 7.55
N THR A 201 -1.26 5.05 7.76
CA THR A 201 -2.19 3.92 7.66
C THR A 201 -2.72 3.83 6.24
N PRO A 202 -2.90 2.63 5.72
CA PRO A 202 -3.62 2.47 4.47
C PRO A 202 -4.99 3.15 4.59
N SER A 203 -5.41 3.97 3.62
CA SER A 203 -6.78 4.48 3.56
C SER A 203 -7.74 3.31 3.24
N SER A 204 -8.98 3.36 3.68
CA SER A 204 -9.98 2.30 3.60
C SER A 204 -10.39 1.85 2.18
N PHE A 205 -9.64 2.20 1.16
CA PHE A 205 -9.83 1.77 -0.23
C PHE A 205 -8.48 1.38 -0.83
N PHE A 206 -8.14 0.09 -0.72
CA PHE A 206 -7.02 -0.48 -1.44
C PHE A 206 -7.52 -1.40 -2.52
N ILE A 207 -6.96 -1.22 -3.71
CA ILE A 207 -6.97 -2.26 -4.71
C ILE A 207 -5.63 -2.96 -4.61
N HIS A 208 -5.62 -4.16 -4.04
CA HIS A 208 -4.49 -5.05 -4.16
C HIS A 208 -4.63 -5.81 -5.46
N ALA A 209 -3.71 -5.60 -6.38
CA ALA A 209 -3.66 -6.33 -7.63
C ALA A 209 -2.58 -7.42 -7.56
N VAL A 210 -3.00 -8.68 -7.62
CA VAL A 210 -2.08 -9.80 -7.86
C VAL A 210 -2.11 -10.08 -9.34
N LYS A 211 -1.06 -9.67 -10.06
CA LYS A 211 -0.94 -9.84 -11.50
C LYS A 211 -0.08 -11.05 -11.85
N LYS A 212 -0.56 -11.84 -12.79
CA LYS A 212 0.11 -12.99 -13.38
C LYS A 212 0.35 -12.73 -14.86
N ASP A 213 1.60 -12.41 -15.21
CA ASP A 213 2.03 -12.17 -16.60
C ASP A 213 2.83 -13.35 -17.15
N GLY A 214 2.83 -13.52 -18.48
CA GLY A 214 3.69 -14.48 -19.16
C GLY A 214 3.37 -15.95 -18.89
N ILE A 215 2.14 -16.27 -18.51
CA ILE A 215 1.71 -17.60 -18.09
C ILE A 215 1.76 -18.58 -19.27
N ASN A 216 1.27 -18.18 -20.46
CA ASN A 216 1.24 -18.96 -21.71
C ASN A 216 0.66 -20.37 -21.54
N LYS A 217 -0.45 -20.52 -20.81
CA LYS A 217 -1.13 -21.80 -20.61
C LYS A 217 -2.09 -22.09 -21.75
N GLU A 218 -1.87 -23.23 -22.42
CA GLU A 218 -2.74 -23.71 -23.50
C GLU A 218 -4.12 -24.07 -22.99
N ILE A 219 -5.16 -23.67 -23.72
CA ILE A 219 -6.56 -24.04 -23.52
C ILE A 219 -6.90 -25.03 -24.63
N LYS A 220 -7.18 -26.27 -24.23
CA LYS A 220 -7.43 -27.37 -25.14
C LYS A 220 -8.88 -27.87 -25.07
N ASP A 221 -9.37 -28.36 -26.18
CA ASP A 221 -10.71 -28.94 -26.33
C ASP A 221 -11.03 -29.97 -25.23
N ASN A 222 -12.21 -29.84 -24.65
CA ASN A 222 -12.76 -30.74 -23.61
C ASN A 222 -11.85 -30.91 -22.38
N GLN A 223 -11.05 -29.91 -22.07
CA GLN A 223 -10.12 -29.90 -20.94
C GLN A 223 -10.27 -28.63 -20.10
N SER A 224 -9.87 -28.74 -18.83
CA SER A 224 -9.72 -27.58 -17.94
C SER A 224 -8.28 -27.14 -17.90
N THR A 225 -8.06 -25.85 -18.09
CA THR A 225 -6.79 -25.18 -17.85
C THR A 225 -6.95 -24.27 -16.63
N SER A 226 -5.98 -24.26 -15.72
CA SER A 226 -6.04 -23.38 -14.55
C SER A 226 -4.69 -22.75 -14.24
N ASP A 227 -4.75 -21.54 -13.69
CA ASP A 227 -3.62 -20.86 -13.09
C ASP A 227 -4.01 -20.39 -11.70
N SER A 228 -3.04 -20.40 -10.77
CA SER A 228 -3.30 -20.08 -9.38
C SER A 228 -2.31 -19.09 -8.81
N THR A 229 -2.78 -18.33 -7.83
CA THR A 229 -1.93 -17.52 -6.96
C THR A 229 -2.29 -17.80 -5.51
N PHE A 230 -1.28 -17.95 -4.67
CA PHE A 230 -1.45 -18.06 -3.22
C PHE A 230 -1.16 -16.71 -2.60
N ILE A 231 -2.09 -16.22 -1.79
CA ILE A 231 -1.92 -14.98 -1.02
C ILE A 231 -1.65 -15.39 0.43
N ASP A 232 -0.42 -15.17 0.86
CA ASP A 232 0.04 -15.41 2.23
C ASP A 232 0.07 -14.06 2.96
N CYS A 233 -1.09 -13.64 3.39
CA CYS A 233 -1.24 -12.32 4.01
C CYS A 233 -2.42 -12.30 4.96
N SER A 234 -2.15 -12.54 6.23
CA SER A 234 -3.12 -12.40 7.29
C SER A 234 -3.26 -10.92 7.69
N LEU A 235 -4.01 -10.15 6.92
CA LEU A 235 -4.48 -8.83 7.36
C LEU A 235 -5.64 -9.02 8.33
N SER A 236 -5.35 -9.40 9.56
CA SER A 236 -6.35 -9.78 10.58
C SER A 236 -7.42 -8.71 10.86
N ASN A 237 -7.17 -7.46 10.48
CA ASN A 237 -8.09 -6.34 10.65
C ASN A 237 -8.72 -5.87 9.33
N TYR A 238 -8.48 -6.57 8.22
CA TYR A 238 -9.06 -6.26 6.93
C TYR A 238 -9.82 -7.45 6.39
N THR A 239 -10.94 -7.17 5.78
CA THR A 239 -11.73 -8.14 5.03
C THR A 239 -11.94 -7.62 3.61
N ILE A 240 -12.23 -8.54 2.72
CA ILE A 240 -12.63 -8.21 1.35
C ILE A 240 -13.89 -7.35 1.41
N ALA A 241 -13.86 -6.20 0.77
CA ALA A 241 -15.01 -5.33 0.56
C ALA A 241 -15.52 -5.40 -0.88
N ASP A 242 -14.62 -5.74 -1.81
CA ASP A 242 -14.93 -5.91 -3.24
C ASP A 242 -13.87 -6.80 -3.88
N VAL A 243 -14.25 -7.49 -4.95
CA VAL A 243 -13.35 -8.32 -5.78
C VAL A 243 -13.58 -8.01 -7.24
N GLU A 244 -12.49 -7.75 -7.95
CA GLU A 244 -12.49 -7.70 -9.41
C GLU A 244 -11.53 -8.74 -9.97
N VAL A 245 -11.97 -9.47 -10.98
CA VAL A 245 -11.10 -10.38 -11.73
C VAL A 245 -10.83 -9.78 -13.10
N VAL A 246 -9.56 -9.69 -13.47
CA VAL A 246 -9.14 -9.14 -14.75
C VAL A 246 -8.53 -10.24 -15.60
N ILE A 247 -9.06 -10.46 -16.78
CA ILE A 247 -8.38 -11.21 -17.82
C ILE A 247 -7.65 -10.21 -18.70
N ASP A 248 -6.35 -10.04 -18.44
CA ASP A 248 -5.52 -9.10 -19.18
C ASP A 248 -5.38 -9.53 -20.64
N GLU A 249 -5.10 -10.84 -20.85
CA GLU A 249 -5.04 -11.41 -22.20
C GLU A 249 -5.36 -12.91 -22.19
N LEU A 250 -6.46 -13.28 -22.83
CA LEU A 250 -6.83 -14.62 -23.20
C LEU A 250 -7.19 -14.65 -24.68
N ILE A 251 -6.45 -15.40 -25.46
CA ILE A 251 -6.66 -15.58 -26.89
C ILE A 251 -7.39 -16.89 -27.11
N HIS A 252 -8.54 -16.83 -27.75
CA HIS A 252 -9.32 -18.01 -28.10
C HIS A 252 -10.09 -17.77 -29.39
N THR A 253 -10.23 -18.77 -30.23
CA THR A 253 -10.82 -18.62 -31.56
C THR A 253 -12.36 -18.59 -31.54
N LYS A 254 -12.99 -18.96 -30.40
CA LYS A 254 -14.43 -18.91 -30.23
C LYS A 254 -14.82 -18.86 -28.76
N ASP A 255 -15.13 -17.72 -28.24
CA ASP A 255 -15.35 -17.48 -26.81
C ASP A 255 -16.56 -18.23 -26.23
N SER A 256 -17.59 -18.50 -27.05
CA SER A 256 -18.78 -19.27 -26.60
C SER A 256 -18.49 -20.75 -26.31
N ASN A 257 -17.29 -21.23 -26.54
CA ASN A 257 -16.87 -22.56 -26.10
C ASN A 257 -16.41 -22.58 -24.65
N LEU A 258 -16.11 -21.39 -24.07
CA LEU A 258 -15.45 -21.24 -22.78
C LEU A 258 -16.43 -21.10 -21.63
N GLU A 259 -16.06 -21.77 -20.54
CA GLU A 259 -16.60 -21.59 -19.20
C GLU A 259 -15.44 -21.14 -18.30
N ILE A 260 -15.58 -19.99 -17.64
CA ILE A 260 -14.49 -19.38 -16.85
C ILE A 260 -14.97 -19.21 -15.42
N TYR A 261 -14.16 -19.69 -14.48
CA TYR A 261 -14.47 -19.73 -13.05
C TYR A 261 -13.35 -19.10 -12.23
N LEU A 262 -13.75 -18.41 -11.17
CA LEU A 262 -12.86 -18.06 -10.06
C LEU A 262 -13.09 -19.07 -8.93
N LEU A 263 -12.02 -19.62 -8.38
CA LEU A 263 -12.09 -20.49 -7.21
C LEU A 263 -11.27 -19.85 -6.09
N HIS A 264 -11.81 -19.88 -4.88
CA HIS A 264 -11.11 -19.47 -3.67
C HIS A 264 -11.18 -20.56 -2.60
N SER A 265 -10.06 -20.89 -1.99
CA SER A 265 -9.97 -21.73 -0.81
C SER A 265 -9.08 -21.09 0.24
N GLY A 266 -9.57 -20.98 1.48
CA GLY A 266 -8.80 -20.49 2.61
C GLY A 266 -7.65 -21.42 2.99
N THR A 267 -6.89 -21.02 4.01
CA THR A 267 -5.66 -21.71 4.44
C THR A 267 -5.88 -22.92 5.35
N THR A 268 -7.08 -23.15 5.84
CA THR A 268 -7.37 -24.29 6.74
C THR A 268 -7.57 -25.60 5.95
N GLU A 269 -7.12 -26.74 6.50
CA GLU A 269 -7.20 -28.07 5.87
C GLU A 269 -8.62 -28.49 5.44
N ASN A 270 -9.66 -27.88 6.01
CA ASN A 270 -11.07 -28.18 5.71
C ASN A 270 -11.79 -26.96 5.10
N ALA A 271 -11.08 -25.98 4.56
CA ALA A 271 -11.71 -24.84 3.92
C ALA A 271 -12.50 -25.30 2.69
N GLU A 272 -13.79 -25.01 2.67
CA GLU A 272 -14.59 -25.23 1.48
C GLU A 272 -14.08 -24.37 0.32
N THR A 273 -14.02 -24.95 -0.88
CA THR A 273 -13.68 -24.20 -2.08
C THR A 273 -14.90 -23.47 -2.57
N ILE A 274 -14.86 -22.16 -2.58
CA ILE A 274 -15.88 -21.30 -3.20
C ILE A 274 -15.62 -21.28 -4.69
N ILE A 275 -16.68 -21.43 -5.50
CA ILE A 275 -16.58 -21.45 -6.96
C ILE A 275 -17.56 -20.42 -7.53
N ASP A 276 -17.02 -19.45 -8.27
CA ASP A 276 -17.75 -18.41 -8.95
C ASP A 276 -17.66 -18.53 -10.45
N THR A 277 -18.80 -18.47 -11.11
CA THR A 277 -18.86 -18.47 -12.57
C THR A 277 -18.71 -17.05 -13.08
N LEU A 278 -17.61 -16.76 -13.76
CA LEU A 278 -17.38 -15.47 -14.41
C LEU A 278 -18.05 -15.43 -15.78
N VAL A 279 -17.83 -16.49 -16.58
CA VAL A 279 -18.34 -16.62 -17.95
C VAL A 279 -18.95 -18.01 -18.14
N TYR A 280 -20.09 -18.10 -18.80
CA TYR A 280 -20.67 -19.36 -19.24
C TYR A 280 -21.10 -19.22 -20.71
N ARG A 281 -20.24 -19.66 -21.62
CA ARG A 281 -20.49 -19.75 -23.07
C ARG A 281 -20.98 -18.44 -23.72
N ALA A 282 -20.44 -17.30 -23.28
CA ALA A 282 -20.77 -15.99 -23.82
C ALA A 282 -19.96 -15.66 -25.11
N GLY A 283 -20.39 -14.64 -25.86
CA GLY A 283 -19.62 -14.08 -26.99
C GLY A 283 -19.95 -14.65 -28.37
N GLY A 284 -20.82 -15.63 -28.47
CA GLY A 284 -21.28 -16.19 -29.76
C GLY A 284 -20.13 -16.74 -30.62
N THR A 285 -19.90 -16.15 -31.80
CA THR A 285 -18.78 -16.51 -32.69
C THR A 285 -17.57 -15.60 -32.53
N GLY A 286 -17.60 -14.70 -31.56
CA GLY A 286 -16.51 -13.77 -31.31
C GLY A 286 -15.31 -14.40 -30.61
N GLN A 287 -14.24 -13.63 -30.46
CA GLN A 287 -12.93 -14.11 -30.08
C GLN A 287 -12.29 -13.17 -29.07
N ASN A 288 -11.58 -13.73 -28.10
CA ASN A 288 -10.65 -13.10 -27.19
C ASN A 288 -11.27 -12.25 -26.06
N PHE A 289 -10.61 -12.36 -24.89
CA PHE A 289 -10.75 -11.48 -23.74
C PHE A 289 -9.47 -10.65 -23.58
N ILE A 290 -9.60 -9.32 -23.67
CA ILE A 290 -8.44 -8.40 -23.66
C ILE A 290 -8.73 -7.24 -22.71
N GLY A 291 -8.05 -7.21 -21.56
CA GLY A 291 -8.33 -6.20 -20.54
C GLY A 291 -9.79 -6.28 -20.05
N THR A 292 -10.32 -7.49 -19.94
CA THR A 292 -11.70 -7.75 -19.49
C THR A 292 -11.75 -7.76 -17.98
N ILE A 293 -12.57 -6.92 -17.40
CA ILE A 293 -12.73 -6.79 -15.94
C ILE A 293 -14.10 -7.34 -15.54
N PHE A 294 -14.11 -8.29 -14.62
CA PHE A 294 -15.34 -8.77 -13.98
C PHE A 294 -15.53 -8.08 -12.65
N SER A 295 -16.60 -7.30 -12.52
CA SER A 295 -16.95 -6.54 -11.32
C SER A 295 -18.46 -6.53 -11.12
N ASP A 296 -18.92 -6.70 -9.88
CA ASP A 296 -20.34 -6.62 -9.54
C ASP A 296 -20.92 -5.20 -9.77
N SER A 297 -20.07 -4.18 -9.78
CA SER A 297 -20.45 -2.79 -10.05
C SER A 297 -20.69 -2.50 -11.53
N ALA A 298 -20.33 -3.41 -12.44
CA ALA A 298 -20.49 -3.22 -13.87
C ALA A 298 -21.95 -3.01 -14.27
N ALA A 299 -22.16 -2.18 -15.29
CA ALA A 299 -23.51 -1.90 -15.81
C ALA A 299 -24.04 -2.99 -16.73
N ILE A 300 -23.13 -3.72 -17.42
CA ILE A 300 -23.43 -4.67 -18.48
C ILE A 300 -23.06 -6.07 -18.02
N SER A 301 -23.98 -7.04 -18.18
CA SER A 301 -23.67 -8.46 -17.97
C SER A 301 -22.74 -8.97 -19.07
N ILE A 302 -21.86 -9.92 -18.74
CA ILE A 302 -21.03 -10.58 -19.73
C ILE A 302 -21.85 -11.28 -20.83
N ASN A 303 -23.07 -11.74 -20.51
CA ASN A 303 -23.98 -12.34 -21.49
C ASN A 303 -24.53 -11.34 -22.52
N ASP A 304 -24.61 -10.06 -22.14
CA ASP A 304 -25.11 -8.99 -23.01
C ASP A 304 -23.94 -8.28 -23.74
N GLY A 305 -22.71 -8.68 -23.41
CA GLY A 305 -21.49 -8.20 -24.06
C GLY A 305 -21.24 -8.85 -25.42
N SER A 306 -20.30 -8.29 -26.15
CA SER A 306 -19.84 -8.84 -27.43
C SER A 306 -18.32 -8.94 -27.47
N ALA A 307 -17.79 -10.04 -28.01
CA ALA A 307 -16.37 -10.22 -28.20
C ALA A 307 -15.82 -9.37 -29.38
N PRO A 308 -14.55 -8.93 -29.35
CA PRO A 308 -13.61 -9.17 -28.26
C PRO A 308 -14.08 -8.49 -26.96
N PHE A 309 -14.11 -9.25 -25.88
CA PHE A 309 -14.51 -8.67 -24.60
C PHE A 309 -13.42 -7.73 -24.08
N THR A 310 -13.75 -6.45 -24.02
CA THR A 310 -12.87 -5.38 -23.50
C THR A 310 -13.67 -4.49 -22.55
N GLY A 311 -13.05 -4.08 -21.44
CA GLY A 311 -13.70 -3.25 -20.42
C GLY A 311 -14.40 -4.07 -19.33
N THR A 312 -15.38 -3.47 -18.65
CA THR A 312 -15.93 -4.00 -17.41
C THR A 312 -17.30 -4.63 -17.59
N PHE A 313 -17.45 -5.87 -17.11
CA PHE A 313 -18.67 -6.67 -17.21
C PHE A 313 -19.06 -7.26 -15.85
N LYS A 314 -20.38 -7.39 -15.64
CA LYS A 314 -20.90 -8.14 -14.51
C LYS A 314 -20.74 -9.64 -14.78
N PRO A 315 -20.09 -10.41 -13.85
CA PRO A 315 -19.96 -11.85 -13.98
C PRO A 315 -21.32 -12.56 -13.87
N ILE A 316 -21.37 -13.85 -14.21
CA ILE A 316 -22.58 -14.69 -14.05
C ILE A 316 -22.93 -14.84 -12.58
N SER A 317 -21.95 -15.24 -11.74
CA SER A 317 -22.11 -15.27 -10.28
C SER A 317 -21.69 -13.92 -9.70
N SER A 318 -22.46 -13.38 -8.76
CA SER A 318 -22.02 -12.21 -7.99
C SER A 318 -20.83 -12.59 -7.12
N LEU A 319 -19.82 -11.72 -7.07
CA LEU A 319 -18.62 -11.86 -6.24
C LEU A 319 -18.83 -11.31 -4.81
N SER A 320 -19.96 -10.65 -4.55
CA SER A 320 -20.22 -9.94 -3.28
C SER A 320 -20.27 -10.86 -2.05
N HIS A 321 -20.51 -12.19 -2.23
CA HIS A 321 -20.46 -13.13 -1.12
C HIS A 321 -19.05 -13.42 -0.62
N LEU A 322 -18.01 -13.02 -1.37
CA LEU A 322 -16.62 -13.01 -0.92
C LEU A 322 -16.35 -11.87 0.06
N ASN A 323 -17.24 -10.86 0.12
CA ASN A 323 -17.09 -9.72 1.03
C ASN A 323 -17.18 -10.20 2.50
N GLY A 324 -16.31 -9.65 3.32
CA GLY A 324 -16.17 -10.06 4.72
C GLY A 324 -15.21 -11.23 4.94
N LEU A 325 -14.78 -11.94 3.88
CA LEU A 325 -13.77 -12.98 3.99
C LEU A 325 -12.35 -12.40 4.04
N SER A 326 -11.40 -13.24 4.49
CA SER A 326 -9.97 -12.95 4.32
C SER A 326 -9.57 -13.12 2.86
N MET A 327 -8.66 -12.29 2.37
CA MET A 327 -8.07 -12.51 1.04
C MET A 327 -6.99 -13.60 1.05
N GLU A 328 -6.56 -14.05 2.25
CA GLU A 328 -5.55 -15.10 2.41
C GLU A 328 -6.06 -16.43 1.86
N GLY A 329 -5.21 -17.13 1.13
CA GLY A 329 -5.54 -18.43 0.57
C GLY A 329 -5.18 -18.58 -0.90
N ASN A 330 -5.68 -19.66 -1.49
CA ASN A 330 -5.43 -19.97 -2.89
C ASN A 330 -6.55 -19.44 -3.78
N TRP A 331 -6.19 -18.64 -4.77
CA TRP A 331 -7.08 -18.09 -5.79
C TRP A 331 -6.74 -18.71 -7.13
N VAL A 332 -7.73 -19.29 -7.81
CA VAL A 332 -7.53 -20.02 -9.06
C VAL A 332 -8.45 -19.46 -10.14
N LEU A 333 -7.89 -19.05 -11.26
CA LEU A 333 -8.63 -18.84 -12.50
C LEU A 333 -8.66 -20.19 -13.24
N LYS A 334 -9.87 -20.75 -13.41
CA LYS A 334 -10.08 -22.02 -14.12
C LYS A 334 -10.88 -21.74 -15.38
N ILE A 335 -10.41 -22.27 -16.50
CA ILE A 335 -11.01 -22.14 -17.80
C ILE A 335 -11.29 -23.55 -18.32
N TYR A 336 -12.52 -23.81 -18.77
CA TYR A 336 -12.91 -25.06 -19.40
C TYR A 336 -13.37 -24.74 -20.82
N ASP A 337 -12.76 -25.40 -21.81
CA ASP A 337 -13.27 -25.42 -23.17
C ASP A 337 -14.11 -26.67 -23.37
N GLY A 338 -15.42 -26.50 -23.54
CA GLY A 338 -16.37 -27.60 -23.62
C GLY A 338 -16.71 -28.05 -25.04
N VAL A 339 -16.06 -27.52 -26.08
CA VAL A 339 -16.42 -27.81 -27.49
C VAL A 339 -15.15 -27.98 -28.32
N SER A 340 -15.11 -29.09 -29.08
CA SER A 340 -13.97 -29.40 -29.94
C SER A 340 -13.82 -28.49 -31.14
N GLY A 341 -12.57 -28.25 -31.56
CA GLY A 341 -12.21 -27.59 -32.82
C GLY A 341 -11.77 -26.11 -32.66
N ASN A 342 -11.60 -25.64 -31.43
CA ASN A 342 -11.14 -24.28 -31.14
C ASN A 342 -10.24 -24.32 -29.92
N GLU A 343 -9.02 -23.86 -30.04
CA GLU A 343 -8.05 -23.84 -28.96
C GLU A 343 -7.63 -22.40 -28.65
N GLY A 344 -6.97 -22.19 -27.50
CA GLY A 344 -6.57 -20.89 -27.04
C GLY A 344 -5.35 -20.90 -26.11
N ILE A 345 -5.03 -19.72 -25.59
CA ILE A 345 -3.92 -19.49 -24.65
C ILE A 345 -4.33 -18.45 -23.64
N LEU A 346 -4.23 -18.76 -22.34
CA LEU A 346 -4.25 -17.78 -21.27
C LEU A 346 -2.83 -17.20 -21.11
N LYS A 347 -2.67 -15.90 -21.31
CA LYS A 347 -1.36 -15.23 -21.22
C LYS A 347 -1.17 -14.42 -19.96
N ALA A 348 -2.22 -13.74 -19.49
CA ALA A 348 -2.15 -12.92 -18.30
C ALA A 348 -3.52 -12.73 -17.66
N TRP A 349 -3.57 -12.73 -16.35
CA TRP A 349 -4.74 -12.36 -15.55
C TRP A 349 -4.33 -11.73 -14.24
N SER A 350 -5.27 -11.04 -13.59
CA SER A 350 -5.06 -10.47 -12.28
C SER A 350 -6.33 -10.51 -11.45
N ILE A 351 -6.19 -10.43 -10.13
CA ILE A 351 -7.28 -10.27 -9.19
C ILE A 351 -7.02 -9.04 -8.33
N ASN A 352 -8.04 -8.19 -8.20
CA ASN A 352 -8.01 -6.96 -7.43
C ASN A 352 -8.94 -7.11 -6.22
N PHE A 353 -8.48 -6.71 -5.04
CA PHE A 353 -9.28 -6.71 -3.82
C PHE A 353 -9.47 -5.28 -3.33
N GLY A 354 -10.72 -4.84 -3.21
CA GLY A 354 -11.08 -3.74 -2.33
C GLY A 354 -11.12 -4.27 -0.89
N LEU A 355 -10.38 -3.64 0.02
CA LEU A 355 -10.31 -4.06 1.41
C LEU A 355 -11.01 -3.06 2.32
N SER A 356 -11.77 -3.53 3.30
CA SER A 356 -12.30 -2.73 4.39
C SER A 356 -11.63 -3.09 5.71
N SER A 357 -11.22 -2.09 6.48
CA SER A 357 -10.79 -2.33 7.85
C SER A 357 -11.99 -2.70 8.71
N GLN A 358 -11.92 -3.82 9.42
CA GLN A 358 -12.82 -4.01 10.55
C GLN A 358 -12.46 -2.98 11.61
N SER A 359 -13.41 -2.13 11.97
CA SER A 359 -13.24 -1.22 13.08
C SER A 359 -13.16 -2.03 14.37
N VAL A 360 -11.95 -2.47 14.72
CA VAL A 360 -11.67 -2.93 16.08
C VAL A 360 -11.69 -1.69 16.94
N GLY A 361 -12.49 -1.72 18.00
CA GLY A 361 -12.64 -0.62 18.91
C GLY A 361 -11.30 -0.01 19.28
N ILE A 362 -11.28 1.31 19.42
CA ILE A 362 -10.16 2.19 19.72
C ILE A 362 -9.13 1.49 20.61
N GLN A 363 -7.99 1.09 20.03
CA GLN A 363 -6.78 0.92 20.82
C GLN A 363 -6.14 2.31 20.94
N GLU A 364 -6.21 2.89 22.14
CA GLU A 364 -5.32 3.97 22.51
C GLU A 364 -3.88 3.48 22.34
N ILE A 365 -3.19 3.98 21.31
CA ILE A 365 -1.73 3.88 21.26
C ILE A 365 -1.22 4.95 22.22
N SER A 366 -1.12 4.58 23.49
CA SER A 366 -0.46 5.36 24.51
C SER A 366 1.02 5.46 24.16
N GLY A 367 1.47 6.64 23.76
CA GLY A 367 2.90 6.83 23.51
C GLY A 367 3.34 8.15 22.89
N ARG A 368 2.45 9.12 22.69
CA ARG A 368 2.85 10.53 22.49
C ARG A 368 1.70 11.44 22.89
N VAL A 369 2.01 12.34 23.79
CA VAL A 369 1.19 13.53 24.03
C VAL A 369 1.26 14.35 22.73
N PRO A 370 0.15 14.56 21.98
CA PRO A 370 0.17 15.45 20.83
C PRO A 370 0.57 16.84 21.33
N GLY A 371 1.60 17.41 20.74
CA GLY A 371 2.19 18.69 21.21
C GLY A 371 1.33 19.92 20.96
N GLU A 372 0.16 19.80 20.33
CA GLU A 372 -0.72 20.96 20.05
C GLU A 372 -2.19 20.56 20.04
N PHE A 373 -3.01 21.47 20.55
CA PHE A 373 -4.46 21.41 20.42
C PHE A 373 -4.89 21.57 18.97
N ASN A 374 -5.86 20.79 18.55
CA ASN A 374 -6.43 20.90 17.20
C ASN A 374 -7.92 20.57 17.23
N LEU A 375 -8.72 21.34 16.50
CA LEU A 375 -10.09 21.03 16.18
C LEU A 375 -10.22 20.78 14.68
N SER A 376 -10.49 19.55 14.27
CA SER A 376 -10.64 19.21 12.86
C SER A 376 -11.98 19.66 12.27
N GLN A 377 -12.04 19.84 10.94
CA GLN A 377 -13.31 20.01 10.25
C GLN A 377 -14.16 18.75 10.41
N ASN A 378 -15.46 18.93 10.71
CA ASN A 378 -16.39 17.80 10.81
C ASN A 378 -16.51 17.08 9.46
N TYR A 379 -16.69 15.77 9.52
CA TYR A 379 -16.86 14.95 8.33
C TYR A 379 -17.97 13.90 8.51
N PRO A 380 -18.91 13.80 7.55
CA PRO A 380 -19.04 14.62 6.34
C PRO A 380 -19.41 16.08 6.63
N ASN A 381 -19.12 17.01 5.70
CA ASN A 381 -19.58 18.40 5.71
C ASN A 381 -19.71 18.89 4.24
N PRO A 382 -20.93 19.15 3.71
CA PRO A 382 -22.24 19.08 4.41
C PRO A 382 -22.60 17.68 4.91
N PHE A 383 -23.49 17.57 5.89
CA PHE A 383 -23.91 16.32 6.52
C PHE A 383 -25.44 16.16 6.63
N ASN A 384 -25.91 14.90 6.79
CA ASN A 384 -27.33 14.54 6.93
C ASN A 384 -27.51 13.19 7.64
N PRO A 385 -28.16 13.07 8.77
CA PRO A 385 -28.26 14.08 9.81
C PRO A 385 -27.06 14.05 10.75
N SER A 386 -26.11 13.10 10.54
CA SER A 386 -25.00 12.86 11.48
C SER A 386 -23.65 13.24 10.89
N THR A 387 -22.73 13.66 11.74
CA THR A 387 -21.35 13.99 11.39
C THR A 387 -20.40 13.71 12.57
N SER A 388 -19.12 13.48 12.24
CA SER A 388 -18.06 13.29 13.25
C SER A 388 -17.22 14.55 13.39
N ILE A 389 -16.85 14.88 14.60
CA ILE A 389 -15.90 15.95 14.93
C ILE A 389 -14.70 15.33 15.64
N LYS A 390 -13.50 15.58 15.11
CA LYS A 390 -12.25 15.15 15.75
C LYS A 390 -11.54 16.34 16.38
N PHE A 391 -10.90 16.10 17.53
CA PHE A 391 -10.09 17.11 18.20
C PHE A 391 -8.93 16.47 18.97
N ILE A 392 -7.90 17.25 19.25
CA ILE A 392 -6.67 16.82 19.93
C ILE A 392 -6.50 17.67 21.19
N ILE A 393 -6.12 17.02 22.29
CA ILE A 393 -5.80 17.61 23.58
C ILE A 393 -4.33 17.29 23.90
N ASP A 394 -3.50 18.30 24.15
CA ASP A 394 -2.07 18.15 24.39
C ASP A 394 -1.71 17.78 25.85
N SER A 395 -2.55 18.13 26.78
CA SER A 395 -2.37 17.90 28.21
C SER A 395 -3.71 17.65 28.90
N ARG A 396 -3.70 17.05 30.08
CA ARG A 396 -4.93 16.81 30.84
C ARG A 396 -5.61 18.13 31.20
N GLN A 397 -6.83 18.36 30.67
CA GLN A 397 -7.57 19.59 30.84
C GLN A 397 -9.08 19.35 30.79
N PHE A 398 -9.83 20.33 31.30
CA PHE A 398 -11.28 20.38 31.16
C PHE A 398 -11.62 20.80 29.72
N VAL A 399 -12.38 19.96 29.02
CA VAL A 399 -12.75 20.13 27.61
C VAL A 399 -14.24 20.43 27.52
N ASN A 400 -14.53 21.48 26.77
CA ASN A 400 -15.89 21.86 26.43
C ASN A 400 -16.05 22.01 24.93
N LEU A 401 -16.83 21.11 24.29
CA LEU A 401 -17.17 21.15 22.87
C LEU A 401 -18.68 21.34 22.74
N LYS A 402 -19.07 22.47 22.18
CA LYS A 402 -20.48 22.87 22.05
C LYS A 402 -20.81 23.27 20.62
N VAL A 403 -22.08 23.11 20.26
CA VAL A 403 -22.65 23.49 18.96
C VAL A 403 -23.61 24.67 19.16
N TYR A 404 -23.54 25.63 18.23
CA TYR A 404 -24.31 26.86 18.25
C TYR A 404 -25.00 27.09 16.90
N ASP A 405 -26.15 27.73 16.94
CA ASP A 405 -26.77 28.29 15.72
C ASP A 405 -26.11 29.64 15.33
N LEU A 406 -26.52 30.23 14.21
CA LEU A 406 -25.99 31.51 13.72
C LEU A 406 -26.31 32.72 14.65
N LEU A 407 -27.26 32.58 15.55
CA LEU A 407 -27.61 33.60 16.56
C LEU A 407 -26.75 33.44 17.82
N GLY A 408 -25.85 32.46 17.87
CA GLY A 408 -25.00 32.17 19.03
C GLY A 408 -25.71 31.40 20.15
N ARG A 409 -26.90 30.85 19.90
CA ARG A 409 -27.60 30.03 20.88
C ARG A 409 -27.03 28.63 20.88
N GLU A 410 -26.73 28.09 22.06
CA GLU A 410 -26.28 26.70 22.20
C GLU A 410 -27.41 25.74 21.79
N VAL A 411 -27.11 24.81 20.88
CA VAL A 411 -28.04 23.77 20.40
C VAL A 411 -27.64 22.37 20.83
N ALA A 412 -26.37 22.18 21.21
CA ALA A 412 -25.88 20.92 21.78
C ALA A 412 -24.59 21.13 22.56
N THR A 413 -24.39 20.33 23.62
CA THR A 413 -23.09 20.13 24.28
C THR A 413 -22.62 18.71 23.95
N LEU A 414 -21.50 18.58 23.27
CA LEU A 414 -20.94 17.29 22.81
C LEU A 414 -19.94 16.73 23.81
N VAL A 415 -19.14 17.59 24.44
CA VAL A 415 -18.17 17.24 25.48
C VAL A 415 -18.20 18.31 26.57
N ASN A 416 -18.17 17.90 27.84
CA ASN A 416 -18.11 18.80 28.99
C ASN A 416 -17.50 18.07 30.19
N GLU A 417 -16.23 17.67 30.09
CA GLU A 417 -15.53 16.87 31.11
C GLU A 417 -14.00 17.02 31.00
N GLU A 418 -13.28 16.55 32.03
CA GLU A 418 -11.83 16.44 31.96
C GLU A 418 -11.44 15.31 31.00
N LYS A 419 -10.50 15.62 30.09
CA LYS A 419 -9.88 14.66 29.18
C LYS A 419 -8.37 14.64 29.40
N PRO A 420 -7.73 13.46 29.41
CA PRO A 420 -6.27 13.35 29.32
C PRO A 420 -5.79 13.84 27.94
N ALA A 421 -4.48 14.03 27.79
CA ALA A 421 -3.87 14.26 26.49
C ALA A 421 -4.22 13.12 25.54
N GLY A 422 -4.62 13.43 24.30
CA GLY A 422 -5.04 12.42 23.33
C GLY A 422 -5.83 12.98 22.16
N SER A 423 -6.16 12.12 21.21
CA SER A 423 -7.02 12.42 20.06
C SER A 423 -8.43 11.85 20.32
N TYR A 424 -9.45 12.65 20.09
CA TYR A 424 -10.85 12.32 20.39
C TYR A 424 -11.71 12.47 19.16
N LYS A 425 -12.74 11.62 19.07
CA LYS A 425 -13.77 11.69 18.04
C LYS A 425 -15.14 11.70 18.72
N VAL A 426 -16.01 12.61 18.32
CA VAL A 426 -17.39 12.73 18.83
C VAL A 426 -18.35 12.73 17.64
N GLU A 427 -19.39 11.93 17.73
CA GLU A 427 -20.48 11.93 16.77
C GLU A 427 -21.54 12.96 17.19
N PHE A 428 -22.01 13.72 16.21
CA PHE A 428 -23.10 14.68 16.39
C PHE A 428 -24.27 14.30 15.51
N ASP A 429 -25.41 14.02 16.14
CA ASP A 429 -26.68 13.78 15.46
C ASP A 429 -27.56 15.05 15.54
N ALA A 430 -27.83 15.63 14.39
CA ALA A 430 -28.64 16.83 14.21
C ALA A 430 -30.06 16.52 13.71
N SER A 431 -30.59 15.31 13.93
CA SER A 431 -31.93 14.89 13.46
C SER A 431 -33.07 15.79 13.93
N ASN A 432 -32.86 16.50 15.03
CA ASN A 432 -33.84 17.45 15.59
C ASN A 432 -33.62 18.92 15.19
N LEU A 433 -32.64 19.21 14.35
CA LEU A 433 -32.28 20.56 13.90
C LEU A 433 -32.73 20.81 12.47
N SER A 434 -32.99 22.06 12.10
CA SER A 434 -33.33 22.47 10.76
C SER A 434 -32.08 22.52 9.86
N SER A 435 -32.23 22.30 8.53
CA SER A 435 -31.15 22.55 7.57
C SER A 435 -30.61 23.97 7.73
N GLY A 436 -29.29 24.10 7.74
CA GLY A 436 -28.66 25.39 7.94
C GLY A 436 -27.17 25.31 8.29
N ILE A 437 -26.63 26.46 8.63
CA ILE A 437 -25.26 26.61 9.10
C ILE A 437 -25.25 26.59 10.62
N TYR A 438 -24.35 25.80 11.18
CA TYR A 438 -24.05 25.70 12.61
C TYR A 438 -22.55 25.92 12.85
N LEU A 439 -22.23 26.38 14.05
CA LEU A 439 -20.84 26.55 14.50
C LEU A 439 -20.59 25.57 15.65
N TYR A 440 -19.45 24.94 15.67
CA TYR A 440 -19.01 24.18 16.85
C TYR A 440 -17.71 24.77 17.38
N LYS A 441 -17.65 24.87 18.71
CA LYS A 441 -16.58 25.54 19.43
C LYS A 441 -15.98 24.61 20.47
N LEU A 442 -14.65 24.42 20.38
CA LEU A 442 -13.85 23.72 21.37
C LEU A 442 -13.16 24.75 22.27
N ASN A 443 -13.33 24.57 23.58
CA ASN A 443 -12.57 25.30 24.60
C ASN A 443 -11.85 24.28 25.48
N SER A 444 -10.54 24.48 25.69
CA SER A 444 -9.74 23.67 26.58
C SER A 444 -8.58 24.49 27.12
N GLY A 445 -8.61 24.84 28.39
CA GLY A 445 -7.65 25.77 28.98
C GLY A 445 -7.65 27.15 28.29
N LEU A 446 -6.48 27.52 27.72
CA LEU A 446 -6.34 28.76 26.96
C LEU A 446 -6.69 28.58 25.48
N PHE A 447 -6.88 27.33 25.02
CA PHE A 447 -7.19 27.05 23.62
C PHE A 447 -8.68 27.24 23.34
N THR A 448 -8.98 27.96 22.27
CA THR A 448 -10.35 28.14 21.76
C THR A 448 -10.31 28.12 20.24
N GLU A 449 -11.05 27.21 19.63
CA GLU A 449 -11.23 27.14 18.18
C GLU A 449 -12.68 26.93 17.82
N THR A 450 -13.12 27.58 16.71
CA THR A 450 -14.50 27.49 16.22
C THR A 450 -14.49 27.15 14.74
N LYS A 451 -15.31 26.18 14.35
CA LYS A 451 -15.48 25.78 12.95
C LYS A 451 -16.95 25.79 12.52
N LYS A 452 -17.16 25.86 11.21
CA LYS A 452 -18.49 25.89 10.58
C LYS A 452 -18.86 24.52 10.04
N MET A 453 -20.10 24.10 10.22
CA MET A 453 -20.70 22.91 9.59
C MET A 453 -22.03 23.23 8.91
N ILE A 454 -22.40 22.45 7.92
CA ILE A 454 -23.60 22.65 7.10
C ILE A 454 -24.47 21.39 7.19
N LEU A 455 -25.66 21.53 7.75
CA LEU A 455 -26.68 20.50 7.80
C LEU A 455 -27.57 20.62 6.55
N LEU A 456 -27.69 19.54 5.78
CA LEU A 456 -28.64 19.42 4.67
C LEU A 456 -29.63 18.31 4.99
N ARG A 457 -30.89 18.58 4.82
CA ARG A 457 -31.97 17.58 4.89
C ARG A 457 -32.62 17.39 3.54
#